data_e168ad74c4a280f978e3ca57953f8563
#
_entry.id   e168ad74c4a280f978e3ca57953f8563
#
_cell.length_a   1.000
_cell.length_b   1.000
_cell.length_c   1.000
_cell.angle_alpha   90.00
_cell.angle_beta   90.00
_cell.angle_gamma   90.00
#
_symmetry.space_group_name_H-M   'P 1'
#
loop_
_entity.id
_entity.type
_entity.pdbx_description
1 polymer ?
#
loop_
_entity_poly.entity_id
_entity_poly.type
_entity_poly.pdbx_seq_one_letter_code
_entity_poly.pdbx_strand_id
1 'polypeptide(L)'
;METVRQAARRALEDRFEVLLAGEGGQGLILAGVILAEAAAVHGGLNAIQTQSYGPEARGGASRSEVIIAKGEIDYPEVMTADLLLCMSQEACDKFYPKVKDDGCIVVDSTNVSRVPSHRAITVPISHIAEEVTGRRITASMVALGFVGGLTGVVSKQALEKAVADRAPAGTEEMNLKALAAGFAEAERLRGDGNEPLCA
;
A
#
# COMPACT_ATOMS: atom_id res chain seq x y z
N MET A 1 14.55 4.90 -17.60
CA MET A 1 14.05 4.56 -16.24
C MET A 1 12.65 3.98 -16.40
N GLU A 2 12.35 2.94 -15.70
CA GLU A 2 11.08 2.22 -15.76
C GLU A 2 10.07 2.91 -14.84
N THR A 3 8.79 2.99 -15.25
CA THR A 3 7.75 3.52 -14.36
C THR A 3 7.38 2.49 -13.30
N VAL A 4 6.83 2.93 -12.16
CA VAL A 4 6.37 2.03 -11.09
C VAL A 4 5.40 0.98 -11.62
N ARG A 5 4.52 1.33 -12.57
CA ARG A 5 3.60 0.37 -13.22
C ARG A 5 4.30 -0.69 -14.05
N GLN A 6 5.33 -0.29 -14.79
CA GLN A 6 6.09 -1.24 -15.62
C GLN A 6 6.85 -2.21 -14.72
N ALA A 7 7.51 -1.71 -13.68
CA ALA A 7 8.20 -2.52 -12.68
C ALA A 7 7.25 -3.50 -11.97
N ALA A 8 6.08 -3.03 -11.53
CA ALA A 8 5.08 -3.88 -10.90
C ALA A 8 4.56 -4.98 -11.83
N ARG A 9 4.30 -4.67 -13.10
CA ARG A 9 3.90 -5.68 -14.10
C ARG A 9 4.98 -6.71 -14.36
N ARG A 10 6.25 -6.30 -14.43
CA ARG A 10 7.38 -7.20 -14.58
C ARG A 10 7.53 -8.12 -13.37
N ALA A 11 7.46 -7.55 -12.16
CA ALA A 11 7.58 -8.32 -10.92
C ALA A 11 6.43 -9.33 -10.74
N LEU A 12 5.22 -9.06 -11.24
CA LEU A 12 4.10 -10.00 -11.19
C LEU A 12 4.33 -11.31 -11.95
N GLU A 13 5.25 -11.35 -12.92
CA GLU A 13 5.58 -12.60 -13.63
C GLU A 13 6.30 -13.60 -12.69
N ASP A 14 7.03 -13.09 -11.69
CA ASP A 14 7.66 -13.86 -10.63
C ASP A 14 6.91 -13.64 -9.31
N ARG A 15 7.21 -12.55 -8.60
CA ARG A 15 6.50 -12.17 -7.38
C ARG A 15 6.64 -10.67 -7.12
N PHE A 16 5.52 -10.00 -6.90
CA PHE A 16 5.46 -8.61 -6.48
C PHE A 16 5.28 -8.52 -4.97
N GLU A 17 6.25 -7.96 -4.29
CA GLU A 17 6.32 -7.91 -2.83
C GLU A 17 5.99 -6.52 -2.30
N VAL A 18 4.94 -6.43 -1.48
CA VAL A 18 4.45 -5.19 -0.88
C VAL A 18 4.60 -5.23 0.63
N LEU A 19 5.18 -4.17 1.18
CA LEU A 19 5.31 -3.97 2.61
C LEU A 19 4.53 -2.71 3.03
N LEU A 20 3.45 -2.92 3.79
CA LEU A 20 2.65 -1.84 4.37
C LEU A 20 3.04 -1.67 5.83
N ALA A 21 3.65 -0.54 6.19
CA ALA A 21 4.25 -0.33 7.49
C ALA A 21 3.80 0.97 8.16
N GLY A 22 3.55 0.92 9.47
CA GLY A 22 3.08 2.05 10.26
C GLY A 22 2.92 1.72 11.73
N GLU A 23 2.18 2.52 12.45
CA GLU A 23 1.84 2.29 13.86
C GLU A 23 0.64 1.34 14.01
N GLY A 24 0.59 0.65 15.15
CA GLY A 24 -0.58 -0.13 15.53
C GLY A 24 -1.84 0.74 15.57
N GLY A 25 -2.94 0.24 15.00
CA GLY A 25 -4.21 0.97 14.92
C GLY A 25 -4.43 1.78 13.63
N GLN A 26 -3.43 1.92 12.75
CA GLN A 26 -3.60 2.61 11.47
C GLN A 26 -4.33 1.77 10.38
N GLY A 27 -4.74 0.54 10.68
CA GLY A 27 -5.52 -0.29 9.77
C GLY A 27 -4.73 -0.96 8.64
N LEU A 28 -3.40 -0.98 8.71
CA LEU A 28 -2.56 -1.50 7.63
C LEU A 28 -2.64 -3.01 7.45
N ILE A 29 -2.93 -3.74 8.54
CA ILE A 29 -3.16 -5.19 8.44
C ILE A 29 -4.43 -5.47 7.64
N LEU A 30 -5.51 -4.75 7.93
CA LEU A 30 -6.73 -4.86 7.14
C LEU A 30 -6.50 -4.46 5.67
N ALA A 31 -5.74 -3.40 5.43
CA ALA A 31 -5.39 -3.00 4.06
C ALA A 31 -4.62 -4.09 3.31
N GLY A 32 -3.68 -4.78 3.98
CA GLY A 32 -2.97 -5.91 3.38
C GLY A 32 -3.88 -7.11 3.09
N VAL A 33 -4.81 -7.43 4.00
CA VAL A 33 -5.82 -8.48 3.77
C VAL A 33 -6.69 -8.14 2.56
N ILE A 34 -7.16 -6.88 2.47
CA ILE A 34 -7.99 -6.41 1.34
C ILE A 34 -7.19 -6.47 0.02
N LEU A 35 -5.91 -6.08 0.03
CA LEU A 35 -5.05 -6.15 -1.16
C LEU A 35 -4.88 -7.59 -1.64
N ALA A 36 -4.59 -8.51 -0.72
CA ALA A 36 -4.43 -9.93 -1.04
C ALA A 36 -5.73 -10.54 -1.57
N GLU A 37 -6.88 -10.21 -0.95
CA GLU A 37 -8.20 -10.68 -1.40
C GLU A 37 -8.57 -10.10 -2.77
N ALA A 38 -8.31 -8.81 -2.99
CA ALA A 38 -8.52 -8.19 -4.29
C ALA A 38 -7.69 -8.85 -5.39
N ALA A 39 -6.45 -9.26 -5.09
CA ALA A 39 -5.60 -9.98 -6.02
C ALA A 39 -6.08 -11.41 -6.26
N ALA A 40 -6.35 -12.17 -5.20
CA ALA A 40 -6.62 -13.60 -5.30
C ALA A 40 -8.09 -13.88 -5.69
N VAL A 41 -9.06 -13.25 -5.03
CA VAL A 41 -10.48 -13.56 -5.21
C VAL A 41 -11.06 -12.82 -6.42
N HIS A 42 -10.68 -11.58 -6.61
CA HIS A 42 -11.26 -10.73 -7.65
C HIS A 42 -10.32 -10.46 -8.84
N GLY A 43 -9.01 -10.70 -8.67
CA GLY A 43 -8.00 -10.44 -9.69
C GLY A 43 -7.49 -11.65 -10.45
N GLY A 44 -7.78 -12.88 -9.97
CA GLY A 44 -7.33 -14.12 -10.60
C GLY A 44 -5.80 -14.35 -10.49
N LEU A 45 -5.18 -13.76 -9.48
CA LEU A 45 -3.76 -13.93 -9.15
C LEU A 45 -3.61 -14.83 -7.92
N ASN A 46 -2.39 -15.26 -7.61
CA ASN A 46 -2.06 -15.84 -6.32
C ASN A 46 -1.62 -14.75 -5.37
N ALA A 47 -2.05 -14.81 -4.10
CA ALA A 47 -1.63 -13.85 -3.10
C ALA A 47 -1.49 -14.49 -1.72
N ILE A 48 -0.48 -14.06 -0.98
CA ILE A 48 -0.26 -14.41 0.42
C ILE A 48 -0.14 -13.11 1.21
N GLN A 49 -0.83 -13.05 2.35
CA GLN A 49 -0.68 -11.95 3.31
C GLN A 49 -0.17 -12.51 4.63
N THR A 50 0.89 -11.91 5.15
CA THR A 50 1.41 -12.14 6.49
C THR A 50 1.46 -10.84 7.28
N GLN A 51 1.54 -10.95 8.60
CA GLN A 51 1.56 -9.77 9.47
C GLN A 51 2.52 -9.97 10.63
N SER A 52 3.13 -8.87 11.05
CA SER A 52 3.95 -8.85 12.26
C SER A 52 3.66 -7.59 13.05
N TYR A 53 3.42 -7.78 14.32
CA TYR A 53 3.36 -6.71 15.29
C TYR A 53 4.75 -6.55 15.90
N GLY A 54 5.18 -5.32 16.18
CA GLY A 54 6.40 -5.09 16.96
C GLY A 54 6.34 -5.78 18.32
N PRO A 55 7.49 -6.08 18.94
CA PRO A 55 7.55 -6.73 20.24
C PRO A 55 6.95 -5.89 21.39
N GLU A 56 6.62 -4.65 21.13
CA GLU A 56 6.06 -3.70 22.09
C GLU A 56 4.55 -3.91 22.24
N ALA A 57 4.08 -3.99 23.47
CA ALA A 57 2.67 -4.23 23.81
C ALA A 57 1.73 -3.11 23.35
N ARG A 58 2.25 -1.92 23.04
CA ARG A 58 1.52 -0.77 22.44
C ARG A 58 2.51 0.14 21.70
N GLY A 59 2.13 0.61 20.50
CA GLY A 59 2.78 1.72 19.80
C GLY A 59 3.98 1.38 18.92
N GLY A 60 4.43 0.14 18.84
CA GLY A 60 5.56 -0.22 17.96
C GLY A 60 5.18 -0.30 16.47
N ALA A 61 6.19 -0.24 15.60
CA ALA A 61 6.02 -0.38 14.16
C ALA A 61 5.38 -1.72 13.80
N SER A 62 4.16 -1.69 13.29
CA SER A 62 3.45 -2.84 12.73
C SER A 62 3.66 -2.91 11.22
N ARG A 63 3.59 -4.12 10.68
CA ARG A 63 3.67 -4.34 9.23
C ARG A 63 2.70 -5.39 8.75
N SER A 64 2.22 -5.21 7.54
CA SER A 64 1.52 -6.20 6.76
C SER A 64 2.32 -6.44 5.48
N GLU A 65 2.62 -7.68 5.20
CA GLU A 65 3.36 -8.14 4.04
C GLU A 65 2.39 -8.77 3.06
N VAL A 66 2.44 -8.38 1.80
CA VAL A 66 1.60 -8.97 0.76
C VAL A 66 2.48 -9.37 -0.42
N ILE A 67 2.39 -10.61 -0.82
CA ILE A 67 3.06 -11.16 -2.01
C ILE A 67 1.98 -11.48 -3.02
N ILE A 68 2.14 -11.00 -4.25
CA ILE A 68 1.19 -11.20 -5.35
C ILE A 68 1.97 -11.75 -6.55
N ALA A 69 1.48 -12.82 -7.17
CA ALA A 69 2.12 -13.45 -8.31
C ALA A 69 1.10 -14.06 -9.28
N LYS A 70 1.51 -14.24 -10.53
CA LYS A 70 0.75 -15.06 -11.49
C LYS A 70 0.94 -16.54 -11.24
N GLY A 71 2.15 -16.94 -10.86
CA GLY A 71 2.53 -18.33 -10.54
C GLY A 71 2.34 -18.68 -9.06
N GLU A 72 2.79 -19.87 -8.68
CA GLU A 72 2.80 -20.34 -7.31
C GLU A 72 3.76 -19.49 -6.44
N ILE A 73 3.44 -19.34 -5.17
CA ILE A 73 4.25 -18.60 -4.20
C ILE A 73 4.86 -19.61 -3.24
N ASP A 74 6.12 -19.96 -3.45
CA ASP A 74 6.81 -21.00 -2.68
C ASP A 74 7.21 -20.55 -1.27
N TYR A 75 7.41 -19.24 -1.08
CA TYR A 75 7.89 -18.69 0.19
C TYR A 75 7.01 -17.52 0.66
N PRO A 76 6.40 -17.60 1.85
CA PRO A 76 5.36 -16.67 2.30
C PRO A 76 5.86 -15.38 2.97
N GLU A 77 7.16 -15.09 2.95
CA GLU A 77 7.73 -13.89 3.58
C GLU A 77 8.27 -12.91 2.54
N VAL A 78 8.11 -11.62 2.79
CA VAL A 78 8.73 -10.54 2.01
C VAL A 78 10.20 -10.43 2.43
N MET A 79 11.10 -10.78 1.53
CA MET A 79 12.55 -10.65 1.75
C MET A 79 13.03 -9.23 1.45
N THR A 80 12.67 -8.73 0.26
CA THR A 80 12.96 -7.38 -0.19
C THR A 80 11.76 -6.84 -0.98
N ALA A 81 11.19 -5.74 -0.51
CA ALA A 81 9.96 -5.22 -1.08
C ALA A 81 10.16 -4.50 -2.42
N ASP A 82 9.28 -4.78 -3.39
CA ASP A 82 9.11 -3.97 -4.59
C ASP A 82 8.44 -2.63 -4.28
N LEU A 83 7.56 -2.62 -3.28
CA LEU A 83 6.91 -1.42 -2.79
C LEU A 83 6.84 -1.41 -1.27
N LEU A 84 7.33 -0.32 -0.67
CA LEU A 84 7.17 0.00 0.75
C LEU A 84 6.24 1.20 0.89
N LEU A 85 5.16 1.04 1.66
CA LEU A 85 4.33 2.14 2.15
C LEU A 85 4.64 2.40 3.62
N CYS A 86 4.98 3.65 3.95
CA CYS A 86 5.24 4.09 5.32
C CYS A 86 4.19 5.09 5.81
N MET A 87 3.45 4.73 6.85
CA MET A 87 2.44 5.58 7.48
C MET A 87 2.90 6.23 8.79
N SER A 88 4.13 5.94 9.24
CA SER A 88 4.77 6.58 10.39
C SER A 88 6.28 6.69 10.21
N GLN A 89 6.91 7.63 10.92
CA GLN A 89 8.36 7.84 10.85
C GLN A 89 9.13 6.61 11.33
N GLU A 90 8.72 6.01 12.45
CA GLU A 90 9.36 4.83 13.00
C GLU A 90 9.34 3.65 12.01
N ALA A 91 8.19 3.41 11.37
CA ALA A 91 8.07 2.37 10.37
C ALA A 91 8.95 2.66 9.14
N CYS A 92 9.04 3.91 8.71
CA CYS A 92 9.91 4.32 7.61
C CYS A 92 11.38 4.04 7.94
N ASP A 93 11.86 4.51 9.10
CA ASP A 93 13.25 4.33 9.54
C ASP A 93 13.62 2.83 9.68
N LYS A 94 12.67 2.01 10.14
CA LYS A 94 12.87 0.57 10.38
C LYS A 94 12.87 -0.27 9.12
N PHE A 95 11.96 0.00 8.18
CA PHE A 95 11.72 -0.88 7.04
C PHE A 95 12.31 -0.39 5.72
N TYR A 96 12.77 0.84 5.64
CA TYR A 96 13.45 1.37 4.47
C TYR A 96 14.57 0.45 3.94
N PRO A 97 15.44 -0.19 4.78
CA PRO A 97 16.51 -1.05 4.27
C PRO A 97 16.02 -2.35 3.63
N LYS A 98 14.72 -2.65 3.70
CA LYS A 98 14.12 -3.84 3.10
C LYS A 98 13.57 -3.60 1.68
N VAL A 99 13.77 -2.43 1.12
CA VAL A 99 13.32 -2.11 -0.24
C VAL A 99 14.40 -2.50 -1.24
N LYS A 100 14.00 -3.09 -2.37
CA LYS A 100 14.89 -3.38 -3.49
C LYS A 100 15.54 -2.09 -4.00
N ASP A 101 16.72 -2.18 -4.61
CA ASP A 101 17.42 -1.02 -5.17
C ASP A 101 16.58 -0.27 -6.22
N ASP A 102 15.76 -1.00 -6.98
CA ASP A 102 14.80 -0.49 -7.96
C ASP A 102 13.36 -0.42 -7.40
N GLY A 103 13.18 -0.62 -6.10
CA GLY A 103 11.89 -0.60 -5.44
C GLY A 103 11.32 0.81 -5.25
N CYS A 104 10.02 0.86 -5.00
CA CYS A 104 9.27 2.09 -4.78
C CYS A 104 9.01 2.33 -3.30
N ILE A 105 9.18 3.57 -2.85
CA ILE A 105 8.87 4.00 -1.48
C ILE A 105 7.77 5.04 -1.55
N VAL A 106 6.67 4.80 -0.83
CA VAL A 106 5.57 5.75 -0.65
C VAL A 106 5.53 6.14 0.83
N VAL A 107 5.47 7.41 1.14
CA VAL A 107 5.39 7.89 2.51
C VAL A 107 4.20 8.82 2.72
N ASP A 108 3.52 8.66 3.84
CA ASP A 108 2.51 9.61 4.29
C ASP A 108 3.20 10.88 4.81
N SER A 109 3.23 11.94 4.01
CA SER A 109 3.88 13.20 4.37
C SER A 109 3.24 13.92 5.56
N THR A 110 2.06 13.49 6.01
CA THR A 110 1.43 13.99 7.24
C THR A 110 2.17 13.49 8.50
N ASN A 111 2.72 12.28 8.45
CA ASN A 111 3.31 11.61 9.62
C ASN A 111 4.81 11.31 9.46
N VAL A 112 5.36 11.42 8.24
CA VAL A 112 6.77 11.15 7.93
C VAL A 112 7.42 12.45 7.48
N SER A 113 8.31 12.99 8.29
CA SER A 113 9.01 14.26 8.03
C SER A 113 10.43 14.07 7.46
N ARG A 114 11.07 12.93 7.76
CA ARG A 114 12.39 12.55 7.28
C ARG A 114 12.27 11.42 6.30
N VAL A 115 12.54 11.70 5.04
CA VAL A 115 12.45 10.72 3.97
C VAL A 115 13.84 10.17 3.69
N PRO A 116 14.05 8.85 3.75
CA PRO A 116 15.38 8.24 3.62
C PRO A 116 15.97 8.34 2.21
N SER A 117 15.13 8.62 1.22
CA SER A 117 15.54 8.71 -0.19
C SER A 117 14.79 9.85 -0.89
N HIS A 118 15.52 10.60 -1.72
CA HIS A 118 14.94 11.63 -2.60
C HIS A 118 14.02 11.05 -3.69
N ARG A 119 13.98 9.74 -3.84
CA ARG A 119 13.11 9.01 -4.79
C ARG A 119 11.79 8.56 -4.16
N ALA A 120 11.59 8.79 -2.86
CA ALA A 120 10.34 8.44 -2.22
C ALA A 120 9.21 9.35 -2.70
N ILE A 121 8.06 8.74 -2.98
CA ILE A 121 6.83 9.43 -3.33
C ILE A 121 6.18 9.90 -2.04
N THR A 122 6.02 11.20 -1.89
CA THR A 122 5.41 11.81 -0.72
C THR A 122 3.95 12.17 -1.00
N VAL A 123 3.04 11.65 -0.19
CA VAL A 123 1.58 11.84 -0.35
C VAL A 123 0.98 12.17 1.02
N PRO A 124 0.15 13.20 1.17
CA PRO A 124 -0.48 13.54 2.44
C PRO A 124 -1.69 12.63 2.76
N ILE A 125 -1.44 11.33 2.85
CA ILE A 125 -2.45 10.26 2.91
C ILE A 125 -3.43 10.47 4.07
N SER A 126 -2.91 10.70 5.29
CA SER A 126 -3.73 10.92 6.48
C SER A 126 -4.53 12.22 6.40
N HIS A 127 -3.99 13.25 5.77
CA HIS A 127 -4.70 14.50 5.54
C HIS A 127 -5.85 14.33 4.55
N ILE A 128 -5.60 13.66 3.41
CA ILE A 128 -6.63 13.32 2.42
C ILE A 128 -7.77 12.53 3.07
N ALA A 129 -7.45 11.55 3.92
CA ALA A 129 -8.45 10.76 4.63
C ALA A 129 -9.36 11.65 5.51
N GLU A 130 -8.76 12.57 6.26
CA GLU A 130 -9.47 13.50 7.13
C GLU A 130 -10.35 14.46 6.34
N GLU A 131 -9.84 15.04 5.25
CA GLU A 131 -10.62 15.92 4.38
C GLU A 131 -11.82 15.23 3.74
N VAL A 132 -11.61 13.99 3.22
CA VAL A 132 -12.63 13.29 2.43
C VAL A 132 -13.69 12.63 3.30
N THR A 133 -13.30 12.07 4.46
CA THR A 133 -14.21 11.26 5.30
C THR A 133 -14.46 11.85 6.69
N GLY A 134 -13.72 12.87 7.09
CA GLY A 134 -13.72 13.41 8.45
C GLY A 134 -13.06 12.47 9.48
N ARG A 135 -12.39 11.39 9.04
CA ARG A 135 -11.85 10.36 9.93
C ARG A 135 -10.48 9.85 9.47
N ARG A 136 -9.44 10.12 10.25
CA ARG A 136 -8.07 9.64 9.97
C ARG A 136 -7.93 8.12 9.92
N ILE A 137 -8.83 7.37 10.56
CA ILE A 137 -8.79 5.90 10.54
C ILE A 137 -8.94 5.32 9.12
N THR A 138 -9.52 6.08 8.18
CA THR A 138 -9.65 5.66 6.79
C THR A 138 -8.40 5.88 5.95
N ALA A 139 -7.32 6.38 6.55
CA ALA A 139 -6.05 6.62 5.85
C ALA A 139 -5.47 5.36 5.19
N SER A 140 -5.67 4.18 5.81
CA SER A 140 -5.29 2.90 5.20
C SER A 140 -6.02 2.61 3.89
N MET A 141 -7.26 3.07 3.73
CA MET A 141 -8.03 2.92 2.49
C MET A 141 -7.57 3.92 1.41
N VAL A 142 -7.24 5.15 1.79
CA VAL A 142 -6.59 6.12 0.88
C VAL A 142 -5.25 5.55 0.40
N ALA A 143 -4.43 5.04 1.32
CA ALA A 143 -3.15 4.41 1.01
C ALA A 143 -3.31 3.24 0.03
N LEU A 144 -4.29 2.36 0.27
CA LEU A 144 -4.59 1.21 -0.58
C LEU A 144 -5.02 1.65 -1.99
N GLY A 145 -5.89 2.65 -2.08
CA GLY A 145 -6.30 3.23 -3.36
C GLY A 145 -5.13 3.87 -4.12
N PHE A 146 -4.25 4.57 -3.41
CA PHE A 146 -3.06 5.16 -3.99
C PHE A 146 -2.10 4.08 -4.52
N VAL A 147 -1.78 3.06 -3.72
CA VAL A 147 -0.92 1.94 -4.14
C VAL A 147 -1.50 1.21 -5.33
N GLY A 148 -2.81 0.91 -5.31
CA GLY A 148 -3.51 0.27 -6.44
C GLY A 148 -3.47 1.12 -7.71
N GLY A 149 -3.72 2.41 -7.58
CA GLY A 149 -3.66 3.38 -8.67
C GLY A 149 -2.25 3.56 -9.23
N LEU A 150 -1.25 3.60 -8.37
CA LEU A 150 0.15 3.76 -8.72
C LEU A 150 0.70 2.54 -9.48
N THR A 151 0.52 1.35 -8.93
CA THR A 151 1.10 0.11 -9.45
C THR A 151 0.26 -0.54 -10.55
N GLY A 152 -1.07 -0.45 -10.42
CA GLY A 152 -1.99 -1.18 -11.28
C GLY A 152 -1.89 -2.71 -11.14
N VAL A 153 -1.29 -3.21 -10.04
CA VAL A 153 -1.13 -4.65 -9.76
C VAL A 153 -2.48 -5.33 -9.55
N VAL A 154 -3.44 -4.60 -9.02
CA VAL A 154 -4.82 -5.03 -8.86
C VAL A 154 -5.75 -3.97 -9.48
N SER A 155 -6.84 -4.39 -10.11
CA SER A 155 -7.79 -3.45 -10.70
C SER A 155 -8.55 -2.67 -9.63
N LYS A 156 -8.98 -1.45 -9.97
CA LYS A 156 -9.83 -0.64 -9.10
C LYS A 156 -11.09 -1.39 -8.68
N GLN A 157 -11.75 -2.06 -9.62
CA GLN A 157 -12.95 -2.85 -9.35
C GLN A 157 -12.72 -4.00 -8.38
N ALA A 158 -11.58 -4.67 -8.47
CA ALA A 158 -11.21 -5.74 -7.53
C ALA A 158 -11.01 -5.21 -6.12
N LEU A 159 -10.34 -4.05 -5.97
CA LEU A 159 -10.17 -3.39 -4.68
C LEU A 159 -11.50 -2.89 -4.11
N GLU A 160 -12.37 -2.29 -4.91
CA GLU A 160 -13.69 -1.85 -4.47
C GLU A 160 -14.52 -3.02 -3.93
N LYS A 161 -14.53 -4.17 -4.61
CA LYS A 161 -15.22 -5.38 -4.13
C LYS A 161 -14.63 -5.89 -2.82
N ALA A 162 -13.32 -6.04 -2.74
CA ALA A 162 -12.66 -6.52 -1.53
C ALA A 162 -12.87 -5.57 -0.33
N VAL A 163 -12.93 -4.25 -0.56
CA VAL A 163 -13.29 -3.27 0.49
C VAL A 163 -14.73 -3.47 0.93
N ALA A 164 -15.68 -3.64 0.01
CA ALA A 164 -17.09 -3.88 0.35
C ALA A 164 -17.27 -5.18 1.16
N ASP A 165 -16.56 -6.24 0.77
CA ASP A 165 -16.63 -7.55 1.44
C ASP A 165 -16.05 -7.52 2.87
N ARG A 166 -15.07 -6.62 3.14
CA ARG A 166 -14.34 -6.55 4.42
C ARG A 166 -14.65 -5.36 5.30
N ALA A 167 -15.38 -4.37 4.78
CA ALA A 167 -15.72 -3.19 5.55
C ALA A 167 -16.60 -3.57 6.75
N PRO A 168 -16.30 -3.08 7.96
CA PRO A 168 -17.21 -3.23 9.09
C PRO A 168 -18.59 -2.65 8.76
N ALA A 169 -19.64 -3.26 9.32
CA ALA A 169 -21.02 -2.85 9.07
C ALA A 169 -21.21 -1.33 9.26
N GLY A 170 -21.78 -0.68 8.25
CA GLY A 170 -22.05 0.76 8.24
C GLY A 170 -20.83 1.65 7.92
N THR A 171 -19.69 1.07 7.52
CA THR A 171 -18.50 1.85 7.14
C THR A 171 -18.11 1.71 5.66
N GLU A 172 -18.86 0.89 4.90
CA GLU A 172 -18.55 0.57 3.51
C GLU A 172 -18.41 1.82 2.63
N GLU A 173 -19.45 2.69 2.62
CA GLU A 173 -19.47 3.91 1.82
C GLU A 173 -18.26 4.82 2.14
N MET A 174 -17.95 4.99 3.42
CA MET A 174 -16.84 5.80 3.88
C MET A 174 -15.49 5.23 3.42
N ASN A 175 -15.32 3.90 3.51
CA ASN A 175 -14.10 3.23 3.09
C ASN A 175 -13.92 3.27 1.56
N LEU A 176 -14.99 3.09 0.79
CA LEU A 176 -14.97 3.23 -0.66
C LEU A 176 -14.66 4.67 -1.10
N LYS A 177 -15.20 5.66 -0.40
CA LYS A 177 -14.88 7.07 -0.64
C LYS A 177 -13.40 7.36 -0.41
N ALA A 178 -12.83 6.83 0.67
CA ALA A 178 -11.39 6.94 0.96
C ALA A 178 -10.53 6.25 -0.09
N LEU A 179 -10.90 5.04 -0.49
CA LEU A 179 -10.23 4.28 -1.57
C LEU A 179 -10.21 5.08 -2.87
N ALA A 180 -11.36 5.64 -3.27
CA ALA A 180 -11.49 6.45 -4.47
C ALA A 180 -10.59 7.69 -4.46
N ALA A 181 -10.46 8.35 -3.29
CA ALA A 181 -9.56 9.49 -3.13
C ALA A 181 -8.09 9.10 -3.34
N GLY A 182 -7.68 7.93 -2.87
CA GLY A 182 -6.34 7.41 -3.12
C GLY A 182 -6.07 7.17 -4.62
N PHE A 183 -7.02 6.59 -5.33
CA PHE A 183 -6.93 6.43 -6.80
C PHE A 183 -6.83 7.78 -7.51
N ALA A 184 -7.65 8.76 -7.12
CA ALA A 184 -7.63 10.10 -7.71
C ALA A 184 -6.27 10.78 -7.52
N GLU A 185 -5.66 10.64 -6.34
CA GLU A 185 -4.33 11.19 -6.06
C GLU A 185 -3.23 10.53 -6.90
N ALA A 186 -3.30 9.21 -7.10
CA ALA A 186 -2.38 8.51 -8.00
C ALA A 186 -2.55 8.95 -9.47
N GLU A 187 -3.77 9.24 -9.90
CA GLU A 187 -4.05 9.78 -11.23
C GLU A 187 -3.54 11.22 -11.39
N ARG A 188 -3.71 12.05 -10.36
CA ARG A 188 -3.20 13.42 -10.34
C ARG A 188 -1.69 13.45 -10.52
N LEU A 189 -0.94 12.66 -9.78
CA LEU A 189 0.52 12.60 -9.90
C LEU A 189 0.99 12.16 -11.28
N ARG A 190 0.24 11.31 -11.98
CA ARG A 190 0.55 10.91 -13.36
C ARG A 190 0.20 11.99 -14.37
N GLY A 191 -0.93 12.70 -14.16
CA GLY A 191 -1.39 13.77 -15.05
C GLY A 191 -0.47 14.99 -15.08
N ASP A 192 0.26 15.25 -13.99
CA ASP A 192 1.21 16.37 -13.88
C ASP A 192 2.53 16.11 -14.64
N GLY A 193 2.64 15.04 -15.43
CA GLY A 193 3.85 14.67 -16.16
C GLY A 193 4.97 14.10 -15.28
N ASN A 194 4.69 13.92 -14.00
CA ASN A 194 5.55 13.30 -13.00
C ASN A 194 5.15 11.83 -12.78
N GLU A 195 5.15 11.02 -13.85
CA GLU A 195 4.94 9.60 -13.62
C GLU A 195 6.04 9.07 -12.70
N PRO A 196 5.70 8.54 -11.52
CA PRO A 196 6.70 8.09 -10.56
C PRO A 196 7.55 6.98 -11.17
N LEU A 197 8.85 7.19 -11.14
CA LEU A 197 9.84 6.25 -11.64
C LEU A 197 10.37 5.39 -10.50
N CYS A 198 10.59 4.12 -10.76
CA CYS A 198 11.39 3.28 -9.89
C CYS A 198 12.85 3.75 -9.87
N ALA A 199 13.52 3.43 -8.81
CA ALA A 199 14.90 3.80 -8.56
C ALA A 199 15.88 3.35 -9.68
#